data_a17e22a16589b967a1bc479141e45e4f
#
_entry.id   a17e22a16589b967a1bc479141e45e4f
#
_cell.length_a   1.000
_cell.length_b   1.000
_cell.length_c   1.000
_cell.angle_alpha   90.00
_cell.angle_beta   90.00
_cell.angle_gamma   90.00
#
_symmetry.space_group_name_H-M   'P 1'
#
loop_
_entity.id
_entity.type
_entity.pdbx_description
1 polymer ?
#
loop_
_entity_poly.entity_id
_entity_poly.type
_entity_poly.pdbx_seq_one_letter_code
_entity_poly.pdbx_strand_id
1 'polypeptide(L)'
;MAKQPMLKFVSVAKETPEKRSAEERRADFREIYAEYAEQKAAEQAGRCSQCGVPYCQSHCPLHNNIPDWLRLTAEGRLREAYEISQATNTFPEICGRICPQDRLCEGNCVIEQSGHGTVTIGSVEKYITDTAWDEGWVMPISPTTERVESVGIIGAGPGGLAAADRLRRAGLQVTVYDRYDRAGGLLTYGIPGFKLEKPVVMRRNELLQKGGVKFELNTDIGRDITFEALREKHDFIVIATGVYKSRDLDVAGHEASGIVKALDYLTASNRKSFGDAVPDFDTGALNAEGKKVVVIGGGDTAMDCVRSAIRQGATSVKCLYRRDRANMPGSQREVQNAEEEGVEFVWLSAPKGFVGNPVTGVEVQKMRLGAPDATGRQSPEVIEGADYVEDADLVIMALGFEPEDLPTLWSCADLPVTRWGTVKTDFRSHETALENVYAVGDIARGASLVVWAIRDGREAADAILAKVAGHGVIAAE
;
A
#
# COMPACT_ATOMS: atom_id res chain seq x y z
N MET A 1 -38.81 11.46 -4.58
CA MET A 1 -37.37 11.68 -4.86
C MET A 1 -37.22 11.85 -6.37
N ALA A 2 -36.66 12.96 -6.84
CA ALA A 2 -36.40 13.15 -8.27
C ALA A 2 -35.32 12.15 -8.71
N LYS A 3 -35.57 11.36 -9.77
CA LYS A 3 -34.55 10.48 -10.34
C LYS A 3 -33.34 11.33 -10.76
N GLN A 4 -32.17 11.03 -10.25
CA GLN A 4 -30.93 11.69 -10.70
C GLN A 4 -30.74 11.44 -12.21
N PRO A 5 -30.46 12.47 -13.02
CA PRO A 5 -30.24 12.27 -14.45
C PRO A 5 -28.97 11.47 -14.68
N MET A 6 -29.02 10.39 -15.46
CA MET A 6 -27.88 9.49 -15.77
C MET A 6 -26.71 10.21 -16.47
N LEU A 7 -26.88 11.41 -17.00
CA LEU A 7 -25.88 12.20 -17.71
C LEU A 7 -25.45 13.45 -16.93
N LYS A 8 -25.51 13.40 -15.59
CA LYS A 8 -25.15 14.55 -14.74
C LYS A 8 -23.71 15.02 -14.98
N PHE A 9 -22.81 14.11 -15.33
CA PHE A 9 -21.41 14.42 -15.64
C PHE A 9 -21.22 15.39 -16.82
N VAL A 10 -22.22 15.54 -17.69
CA VAL A 10 -22.17 16.50 -18.80
C VAL A 10 -22.32 17.94 -18.28
N SER A 11 -23.10 18.15 -17.23
CA SER A 11 -23.40 19.46 -16.64
C SER A 11 -22.63 19.79 -15.36
N VAL A 12 -22.08 18.77 -14.70
CA VAL A 12 -21.32 18.91 -13.47
C VAL A 12 -19.86 18.53 -13.75
N ALA A 13 -18.94 19.47 -13.61
CA ALA A 13 -17.52 19.24 -13.78
C ALA A 13 -16.95 18.32 -12.68
N LYS A 14 -15.85 17.62 -12.99
CA LYS A 14 -15.06 16.90 -11.98
C LYS A 14 -14.46 17.92 -11.01
N GLU A 15 -14.69 17.72 -9.74
CA GLU A 15 -14.04 18.47 -8.66
C GLU A 15 -13.52 17.50 -7.61
N THR A 16 -12.23 17.59 -7.30
CA THR A 16 -11.62 16.87 -6.18
C THR A 16 -11.85 17.66 -4.89
N PRO A 17 -11.70 17.02 -3.70
CA PRO A 17 -11.60 17.78 -2.45
C PRO A 17 -10.51 18.86 -2.57
N GLU A 18 -10.69 19.94 -1.86
CA GLU A 18 -9.70 21.02 -1.81
C GLU A 18 -8.34 20.47 -1.39
N LYS A 19 -7.31 20.82 -2.13
CA LYS A 19 -5.95 20.43 -1.81
C LYS A 19 -5.28 21.58 -1.02
N ARG A 20 -4.73 21.28 0.15
CA ARG A 20 -3.97 22.22 0.96
C ARG A 20 -2.86 22.84 0.11
N SER A 21 -2.53 24.09 0.36
CA SER A 21 -1.47 24.79 -0.37
C SER A 21 -0.13 24.04 -0.29
N ALA A 22 0.73 24.21 -1.29
CA ALA A 22 2.04 23.57 -1.29
C ALA A 22 2.88 23.95 -0.06
N GLU A 23 2.77 25.20 0.40
CA GLU A 23 3.45 25.69 1.59
C GLU A 23 2.99 24.97 2.86
N GLU A 24 1.68 24.86 3.09
CA GLU A 24 1.12 24.12 4.23
C GLU A 24 1.50 22.63 4.19
N ARG A 25 1.47 22.01 2.99
CA ARG A 25 1.83 20.60 2.81
C ARG A 25 3.29 20.30 3.13
N ARG A 26 4.18 21.25 2.89
CA ARG A 26 5.62 21.15 3.19
C ARG A 26 5.92 21.28 4.68
N ALA A 27 5.00 21.87 5.45
CA ALA A 27 5.22 22.19 6.87
C ALA A 27 4.83 21.04 7.83
N ASP A 28 4.05 20.04 7.38
CA ASP A 28 3.58 18.96 8.23
C ASP A 28 3.36 17.64 7.49
N PHE A 29 3.02 16.59 8.24
CA PHE A 29 2.74 15.23 7.72
C PHE A 29 1.23 14.90 7.70
N ARG A 30 0.32 15.89 7.79
CA ARG A 30 -1.12 15.65 7.69
C ARG A 30 -1.54 15.37 6.25
N GLU A 31 -2.67 14.67 6.07
CA GLU A 31 -3.24 14.42 4.74
C GLU A 31 -3.38 15.70 3.92
N ILE A 32 -3.09 15.61 2.63
CA ILE A 32 -2.98 16.78 1.74
C ILE A 32 -4.32 17.24 1.17
N TYR A 33 -5.34 16.39 1.17
CA TYR A 33 -6.69 16.70 0.72
C TYR A 33 -7.61 16.91 1.91
N ALA A 34 -8.41 17.97 1.85
CA ALA A 34 -9.52 18.20 2.76
C ALA A 34 -10.59 17.12 2.61
N GLU A 35 -11.55 17.13 3.50
CA GLU A 35 -12.74 16.30 3.40
C GLU A 35 -13.77 16.92 2.45
N TYR A 36 -14.57 16.08 1.82
CA TYR A 36 -15.74 16.58 1.11
C TYR A 36 -16.80 17.09 2.10
N ALA A 37 -17.37 18.25 1.81
CA ALA A 37 -18.69 18.57 2.37
C ALA A 37 -19.74 17.60 1.81
N GLU A 38 -20.76 17.27 2.61
CA GLU A 38 -21.83 16.31 2.25
C GLU A 38 -22.44 16.59 0.87
N GLN A 39 -22.84 17.84 0.64
CA GLN A 39 -23.44 18.24 -0.63
C GLN A 39 -22.51 18.02 -1.82
N LYS A 40 -21.22 18.30 -1.65
CA LYS A 40 -20.20 18.13 -2.71
C LYS A 40 -19.92 16.64 -2.98
N ALA A 41 -19.87 15.81 -1.94
CA ALA A 41 -19.73 14.36 -2.08
C ALA A 41 -20.90 13.76 -2.85
N ALA A 42 -22.13 14.14 -2.53
CA ALA A 42 -23.34 13.71 -3.23
C ALA A 42 -23.37 14.20 -4.69
N GLU A 43 -22.91 15.45 -4.94
CA GLU A 43 -22.82 15.99 -6.30
C GLU A 43 -21.82 15.22 -7.15
N GLN A 44 -20.60 14.97 -6.65
CA GLN A 44 -19.55 14.27 -7.36
C GLN A 44 -19.87 12.76 -7.53
N ALA A 45 -20.46 12.11 -6.54
CA ALA A 45 -20.97 10.76 -6.65
C ALA A 45 -22.07 10.66 -7.74
N GLY A 46 -22.94 11.68 -7.82
CA GLY A 46 -24.02 11.77 -8.82
C GLY A 46 -23.54 11.91 -10.27
N ARG A 47 -22.25 12.16 -10.52
CA ARG A 47 -21.67 12.13 -11.87
C ARG A 47 -21.61 10.71 -12.45
N CYS A 48 -21.73 9.67 -11.62
CA CYS A 48 -21.74 8.29 -12.07
C CYS A 48 -22.91 8.00 -13.00
N SER A 49 -22.63 7.51 -14.22
CA SER A 49 -23.65 7.18 -15.24
C SER A 49 -24.29 5.80 -15.05
N GLN A 50 -23.96 5.07 -13.98
CA GLN A 50 -24.51 3.74 -13.69
C GLN A 50 -24.38 2.77 -14.89
N CYS A 51 -23.16 2.60 -15.40
CA CYS A 51 -22.87 1.83 -16.60
C CYS A 51 -23.34 0.38 -16.47
N GLY A 52 -23.92 -0.19 -17.54
CA GLY A 52 -24.30 -1.61 -17.61
C GLY A 52 -23.08 -2.55 -17.51
N VAL A 53 -21.91 -2.09 -17.95
CA VAL A 53 -20.61 -2.75 -17.74
C VAL A 53 -19.71 -1.77 -16.99
N PRO A 54 -19.61 -1.89 -15.66
CA PRO A 54 -18.85 -0.94 -14.84
C PRO A 54 -17.35 -1.27 -14.87
N TYR A 55 -16.59 -0.67 -15.79
CA TYR A 55 -15.13 -0.87 -15.88
C TYR A 55 -14.40 -0.45 -14.61
N CYS A 56 -14.88 0.53 -13.87
CA CYS A 56 -14.33 0.88 -12.55
C CYS A 56 -14.38 -0.29 -11.56
N GLN A 57 -15.45 -1.09 -11.57
CA GLN A 57 -15.59 -2.29 -10.74
C GLN A 57 -14.73 -3.43 -11.26
N SER A 58 -14.73 -3.69 -12.57
CA SER A 58 -13.94 -4.80 -13.15
C SER A 58 -12.44 -4.58 -13.07
N HIS A 59 -11.96 -3.32 -13.01
CA HIS A 59 -10.54 -3.00 -12.82
C HIS A 59 -10.16 -2.77 -11.34
N CYS A 60 -11.14 -2.80 -10.43
CA CYS A 60 -10.84 -2.89 -9.00
C CYS A 60 -10.45 -4.33 -8.66
N PRO A 61 -9.28 -4.59 -8.05
CA PRO A 61 -8.91 -5.95 -7.64
C PRO A 61 -9.93 -6.64 -6.74
N LEU A 62 -10.64 -5.89 -5.93
CA LEU A 62 -11.71 -6.38 -5.05
C LEU A 62 -13.07 -6.50 -5.73
N HIS A 63 -13.19 -6.10 -6.99
CA HIS A 63 -14.48 -5.98 -7.69
C HIS A 63 -15.53 -5.22 -6.88
N ASN A 64 -15.08 -4.13 -6.21
CA ASN A 64 -15.89 -3.35 -5.29
C ASN A 64 -17.14 -2.78 -6.01
N ASN A 65 -18.29 -2.80 -5.35
CA ASN A 65 -19.61 -2.38 -5.88
C ASN A 65 -19.68 -0.85 -6.07
N ILE A 66 -18.72 -0.30 -6.83
CA ILE A 66 -18.52 1.15 -6.99
C ILE A 66 -19.76 1.89 -7.50
N PRO A 67 -20.44 1.46 -8.56
CA PRO A 67 -21.64 2.18 -9.03
C PRO A 67 -22.75 2.24 -7.99
N ASP A 68 -22.94 1.18 -7.21
CA ASP A 68 -24.03 1.10 -6.25
C ASP A 68 -23.81 2.05 -5.07
N TRP A 69 -22.62 2.03 -4.45
CA TRP A 69 -22.37 2.96 -3.34
C TRP A 69 -22.23 4.42 -3.82
N LEU A 70 -21.79 4.69 -5.06
CA LEU A 70 -21.85 6.04 -5.64
C LEU A 70 -23.30 6.53 -5.78
N ARG A 71 -24.20 5.68 -6.27
CA ARG A 71 -25.63 6.01 -6.37
C ARG A 71 -26.23 6.30 -5.01
N LEU A 72 -25.97 5.45 -4.02
CA LEU A 72 -26.47 5.62 -2.66
C LEU A 72 -25.94 6.91 -2.01
N THR A 73 -24.66 7.24 -2.25
CA THR A 73 -24.08 8.50 -1.76
C THR A 73 -24.77 9.71 -2.42
N ALA A 74 -25.01 9.64 -3.74
CA ALA A 74 -25.73 10.70 -4.45
C ALA A 74 -27.18 10.88 -3.99
N GLU A 75 -27.78 9.82 -3.44
CA GLU A 75 -29.14 9.82 -2.85
C GLU A 75 -29.16 10.21 -1.37
N GLY A 76 -27.99 10.47 -0.73
CA GLY A 76 -27.89 10.76 0.71
C GLY A 76 -28.05 9.53 1.62
N ARG A 77 -27.99 8.32 1.08
CA ARG A 77 -28.14 7.03 1.80
C ARG A 77 -26.77 6.51 2.22
N LEU A 78 -26.04 7.30 3.03
CA LEU A 78 -24.63 7.06 3.34
C LEU A 78 -24.38 5.76 4.10
N ARG A 79 -25.26 5.40 5.04
CA ARG A 79 -25.12 4.15 5.80
C ARG A 79 -25.18 2.93 4.89
N GLU A 80 -26.13 2.91 3.95
CA GLU A 80 -26.24 1.81 2.98
C GLU A 80 -25.05 1.82 2.01
N ALA A 81 -24.57 3.01 1.59
CA ALA A 81 -23.37 3.13 0.78
C ALA A 81 -22.15 2.51 1.49
N TYR A 82 -21.97 2.77 2.79
CA TYR A 82 -20.93 2.18 3.60
C TYR A 82 -21.07 0.65 3.69
N GLU A 83 -22.25 0.13 3.99
CA GLU A 83 -22.51 -1.32 4.09
C GLU A 83 -22.15 -2.05 2.79
N ILE A 84 -22.51 -1.49 1.62
CA ILE A 84 -22.16 -2.06 0.30
C ILE A 84 -20.67 -1.94 0.00
N SER A 85 -20.02 -0.82 0.34
CA SER A 85 -18.58 -0.64 0.16
C SER A 85 -17.80 -1.67 1.00
N GLN A 86 -18.17 -1.85 2.27
CA GLN A 86 -17.51 -2.77 3.17
C GLN A 86 -17.76 -4.25 2.85
N ALA A 87 -18.84 -4.59 2.16
CA ALA A 87 -19.16 -5.97 1.80
C ALA A 87 -18.05 -6.61 0.94
N THR A 88 -17.46 -5.86 0.03
CA THR A 88 -16.39 -6.32 -0.86
C THR A 88 -14.99 -5.83 -0.48
N ASN A 89 -14.87 -4.78 0.34
CA ASN A 89 -13.60 -4.20 0.76
C ASN A 89 -13.49 -4.18 2.30
N THR A 90 -12.48 -4.86 2.85
CA THR A 90 -12.23 -4.90 4.30
C THR A 90 -11.78 -3.53 4.83
N PHE A 91 -11.03 -2.75 4.03
CA PHE A 91 -10.43 -1.48 4.43
C PHE A 91 -10.71 -0.36 3.42
N PRO A 92 -11.99 0.02 3.22
CA PRO A 92 -12.33 1.05 2.25
C PRO A 92 -11.71 2.41 2.59
N GLU A 93 -11.54 2.75 3.87
CA GLU A 93 -10.84 3.95 4.32
C GLU A 93 -9.37 4.02 3.88
N ILE A 94 -8.72 2.87 3.72
CA ILE A 94 -7.35 2.77 3.21
C ILE A 94 -7.35 2.90 1.69
N CYS A 95 -8.19 2.12 1.00
CA CYS A 95 -8.28 2.13 -0.46
C CYS A 95 -8.66 3.51 -1.02
N GLY A 96 -9.61 4.20 -0.40
CA GLY A 96 -10.02 5.55 -0.80
C GLY A 96 -8.90 6.58 -0.72
N ARG A 97 -7.89 6.36 0.15
CA ARG A 97 -6.74 7.25 0.34
C ARG A 97 -5.55 6.93 -0.56
N ILE A 98 -5.14 5.65 -0.61
CA ILE A 98 -3.81 5.28 -1.12
C ILE A 98 -3.81 4.46 -2.40
N CYS A 99 -4.94 3.92 -2.87
CA CYS A 99 -4.97 3.25 -4.16
C CYS A 99 -4.54 4.21 -5.28
N PRO A 100 -3.74 3.75 -6.26
CA PRO A 100 -3.49 4.52 -7.49
C PRO A 100 -4.74 4.45 -8.38
N GLN A 101 -5.78 5.21 -8.01
CA GLN A 101 -7.10 5.16 -8.67
C GLN A 101 -7.01 5.52 -10.16
N ASP A 102 -6.05 6.37 -10.54
CA ASP A 102 -5.73 6.75 -11.92
C ASP A 102 -5.32 5.56 -12.80
N ARG A 103 -4.81 4.49 -12.21
CA ARG A 103 -4.46 3.23 -12.89
C ARG A 103 -5.47 2.10 -12.67
N LEU A 104 -6.42 2.30 -11.78
CA LEU A 104 -7.44 1.32 -11.40
C LEU A 104 -8.85 1.83 -11.76
N CYS A 105 -9.69 2.07 -10.75
CA CYS A 105 -11.09 2.40 -10.94
C CYS A 105 -11.33 3.72 -11.69
N GLU A 106 -10.64 4.80 -11.32
CA GLU A 106 -10.82 6.11 -11.94
C GLU A 106 -10.30 6.15 -13.37
N GLY A 107 -9.09 5.63 -13.63
CA GLY A 107 -8.50 5.58 -14.97
C GLY A 107 -9.27 4.71 -15.97
N ASN A 108 -10.08 3.78 -15.47
CA ASN A 108 -10.94 2.92 -16.29
C ASN A 108 -12.42 3.34 -16.24
N CYS A 109 -12.72 4.52 -15.71
CA CYS A 109 -14.07 5.06 -15.75
C CYS A 109 -14.48 5.42 -17.18
N VAL A 110 -15.66 4.98 -17.62
CA VAL A 110 -16.20 5.28 -18.96
C VAL A 110 -16.28 6.79 -19.20
N ILE A 111 -16.58 7.56 -18.15
CA ILE A 111 -16.69 9.03 -18.24
C ILE A 111 -15.31 9.66 -18.52
N GLU A 112 -14.23 9.11 -17.93
CA GLU A 112 -12.86 9.53 -18.23
C GLU A 112 -12.56 9.31 -19.72
N GLN A 113 -12.86 8.13 -20.22
CA GLN A 113 -12.64 7.77 -21.63
C GLN A 113 -13.45 8.64 -22.60
N SER A 114 -14.59 9.19 -22.16
CA SER A 114 -15.40 10.11 -22.95
C SER A 114 -14.91 11.57 -22.90
N GLY A 115 -13.82 11.86 -22.18
CA GLY A 115 -13.23 13.19 -22.08
C GLY A 115 -13.92 14.16 -21.10
N HIS A 116 -14.84 13.66 -20.26
CA HIS A 116 -15.56 14.49 -19.27
C HIS A 116 -14.93 14.47 -17.86
N GLY A 117 -13.78 13.82 -17.70
CA GLY A 117 -13.15 13.58 -16.41
C GLY A 117 -13.87 12.54 -15.56
N THR A 118 -13.11 11.67 -14.90
CA THR A 118 -13.66 10.56 -14.10
C THR A 118 -14.56 11.02 -12.95
N VAL A 119 -15.33 10.12 -12.38
CA VAL A 119 -15.87 10.29 -11.02
C VAL A 119 -14.71 10.22 -10.03
N THR A 120 -14.70 11.06 -9.01
CA THR A 120 -13.69 11.07 -7.93
C THR A 120 -13.93 9.93 -6.94
N ILE A 121 -13.76 8.69 -7.42
CA ILE A 121 -14.18 7.46 -6.76
C ILE A 121 -13.48 7.32 -5.40
N GLY A 122 -12.16 7.47 -5.36
CA GLY A 122 -11.40 7.35 -4.12
C GLY A 122 -11.79 8.39 -3.07
N SER A 123 -12.01 9.64 -3.49
CA SER A 123 -12.42 10.70 -2.56
C SER A 123 -13.82 10.48 -1.99
N VAL A 124 -14.74 9.91 -2.80
CA VAL A 124 -16.09 9.56 -2.32
C VAL A 124 -16.01 8.34 -1.39
N GLU A 125 -15.19 7.31 -1.70
CA GLU A 125 -14.97 6.15 -0.81
C GLU A 125 -14.41 6.60 0.54
N LYS A 126 -13.41 7.51 0.54
CA LYS A 126 -12.89 8.13 1.76
C LYS A 126 -14.02 8.82 2.56
N TYR A 127 -14.82 9.66 1.91
CA TYR A 127 -15.91 10.38 2.56
C TYR A 127 -16.95 9.43 3.18
N ILE A 128 -17.41 8.41 2.46
CA ILE A 128 -18.35 7.40 2.98
C ILE A 128 -17.81 6.76 4.25
N THR A 129 -16.53 6.37 4.22
CA THR A 129 -15.94 5.60 5.32
C THR A 129 -15.57 6.46 6.51
N ASP A 130 -15.09 7.68 6.31
CA ASP A 130 -14.84 8.61 7.41
C ASP A 130 -16.15 8.97 8.12
N THR A 131 -17.21 9.31 7.35
CA THR A 131 -18.56 9.51 7.90
C THR A 131 -19.03 8.28 8.71
N ALA A 132 -18.79 7.06 8.20
CA ALA A 132 -19.21 5.85 8.91
C ALA A 132 -18.49 5.67 10.26
N TRP A 133 -17.22 6.07 10.35
CA TRP A 133 -16.49 6.09 11.63
C TRP A 133 -17.01 7.15 12.58
N ASP A 134 -17.24 8.36 12.10
CA ASP A 134 -17.68 9.50 12.89
C ASP A 134 -19.10 9.28 13.46
N GLU A 135 -19.98 8.68 12.67
CA GLU A 135 -21.34 8.31 13.06
C GLU A 135 -21.42 7.01 13.89
N GLY A 136 -20.27 6.33 14.11
CA GLY A 136 -20.23 5.11 14.91
C GLY A 136 -20.87 3.88 14.24
N TRP A 137 -21.00 3.85 12.90
CA TRP A 137 -21.55 2.68 12.19
C TRP A 137 -20.56 1.54 12.07
N VAL A 138 -19.26 1.84 12.21
CA VAL A 138 -18.19 0.83 12.12
C VAL A 138 -18.07 0.11 13.45
N MET A 139 -18.68 -1.06 13.54
CA MET A 139 -18.76 -1.84 14.78
C MET A 139 -17.71 -2.96 14.83
N PRO A 140 -17.22 -3.30 16.04
CA PRO A 140 -16.41 -4.49 16.24
C PRO A 140 -17.08 -5.76 15.70
N ILE A 141 -16.27 -6.71 15.25
CA ILE A 141 -16.75 -8.02 14.80
C ILE A 141 -17.48 -8.72 15.96
N SER A 142 -18.67 -9.22 15.67
CA SER A 142 -19.46 -10.04 16.58
C SER A 142 -19.97 -11.25 15.78
N PRO A 143 -19.27 -12.38 15.80
CA PRO A 143 -19.69 -13.57 15.05
C PRO A 143 -20.96 -14.15 15.67
N THR A 144 -21.83 -14.68 14.83
CA THR A 144 -23.06 -15.35 15.30
C THR A 144 -22.79 -16.65 16.03
N THR A 145 -21.68 -17.30 15.74
CA THR A 145 -21.26 -18.57 16.35
C THR A 145 -19.75 -18.58 16.50
N GLU A 146 -19.26 -18.89 17.70
CA GLU A 146 -17.85 -19.14 17.95
C GLU A 146 -17.48 -20.55 17.49
N ARG A 147 -16.34 -20.68 16.82
CA ARG A 147 -15.78 -21.93 16.35
C ARG A 147 -14.53 -22.29 17.13
N VAL A 148 -14.17 -23.58 17.09
CA VAL A 148 -13.00 -24.11 17.79
C VAL A 148 -11.73 -24.01 16.93
N GLU A 149 -11.89 -23.99 15.61
CA GLU A 149 -10.79 -23.96 14.66
C GLU A 149 -9.99 -22.66 14.81
N SER A 150 -8.68 -22.80 14.83
CA SER A 150 -7.72 -21.74 15.06
C SER A 150 -6.88 -21.43 13.83
N VAL A 151 -6.58 -20.14 13.62
CA VAL A 151 -5.74 -19.66 12.53
C VAL A 151 -4.62 -18.78 13.08
N GLY A 152 -3.37 -19.16 12.78
CA GLY A 152 -2.19 -18.34 12.99
C GLY A 152 -1.86 -17.53 11.73
N ILE A 153 -1.79 -16.21 11.83
CA ILE A 153 -1.45 -15.33 10.72
C ILE A 153 -0.09 -14.70 11.00
N ILE A 154 0.86 -14.86 10.08
CA ILE A 154 2.23 -14.34 10.22
C ILE A 154 2.34 -13.06 9.38
N GLY A 155 2.33 -11.91 10.02
CA GLY A 155 2.35 -10.58 9.43
C GLY A 155 1.02 -9.84 9.61
N ALA A 156 1.08 -8.71 10.30
CA ALA A 156 -0.05 -7.80 10.55
C ALA A 156 -0.19 -6.71 9.48
N GLY A 157 0.26 -6.96 8.25
CA GLY A 157 0.05 -6.09 7.09
C GLY A 157 -1.37 -6.23 6.51
N PRO A 158 -1.71 -5.48 5.44
CA PRO A 158 -3.07 -5.44 4.90
C PRO A 158 -3.61 -6.81 4.47
N GLY A 159 -2.77 -7.71 3.95
CA GLY A 159 -3.19 -9.07 3.60
C GLY A 159 -3.58 -9.91 4.81
N GLY A 160 -2.72 -9.92 5.83
CA GLY A 160 -2.97 -10.65 7.08
C GLY A 160 -4.17 -10.10 7.84
N LEU A 161 -4.32 -8.77 7.93
CA LEU A 161 -5.46 -8.15 8.59
C LEU A 161 -6.78 -8.38 7.85
N ALA A 162 -6.76 -8.43 6.50
CA ALA A 162 -7.95 -8.75 5.71
C ALA A 162 -8.38 -10.21 5.90
N ALA A 163 -7.42 -11.15 5.97
CA ALA A 163 -7.70 -12.54 6.33
C ALA A 163 -8.25 -12.64 7.76
N ALA A 164 -7.63 -11.93 8.71
CA ALA A 164 -8.06 -11.91 10.11
C ALA A 164 -9.51 -11.44 10.27
N ASP A 165 -9.89 -10.33 9.62
CA ASP A 165 -11.26 -9.82 9.63
C ASP A 165 -12.25 -10.86 9.13
N ARG A 166 -11.97 -11.45 7.97
CA ARG A 166 -12.90 -12.41 7.33
C ARG A 166 -13.07 -13.68 8.12
N LEU A 167 -11.98 -14.25 8.61
CA LEU A 167 -11.98 -15.47 9.42
C LEU A 167 -12.66 -15.25 10.77
N ARG A 168 -12.37 -14.11 11.41
CA ARG A 168 -12.99 -13.78 12.69
C ARG A 168 -14.50 -13.53 12.56
N ARG A 169 -14.96 -12.89 11.48
CA ARG A 169 -16.40 -12.76 11.18
C ARG A 169 -17.10 -14.09 11.07
N ALA A 170 -16.42 -15.12 10.58
CA ALA A 170 -16.94 -16.48 10.51
C ALA A 170 -16.84 -17.27 11.84
N GLY A 171 -16.28 -16.65 12.88
CA GLY A 171 -16.21 -17.20 14.23
C GLY A 171 -14.92 -17.95 14.57
N LEU A 172 -13.94 -18.05 13.66
CA LEU A 172 -12.68 -18.75 13.94
C LEU A 172 -11.85 -18.01 14.99
N GLN A 173 -10.99 -18.76 15.70
CA GLN A 173 -10.03 -18.21 16.65
C GLN A 173 -8.80 -17.70 15.88
N VAL A 174 -8.61 -16.38 15.83
CA VAL A 174 -7.55 -15.77 15.01
C VAL A 174 -6.49 -15.14 15.89
N THR A 175 -5.22 -15.52 15.66
CA THR A 175 -4.05 -14.88 16.27
C THR A 175 -3.12 -14.38 15.17
N VAL A 176 -2.79 -13.10 15.22
CA VAL A 176 -1.89 -12.43 14.27
C VAL A 176 -0.54 -12.18 14.97
N TYR A 177 0.53 -12.69 14.40
CA TYR A 177 1.91 -12.53 14.86
C TYR A 177 2.62 -11.50 13.99
N ASP A 178 3.32 -10.57 14.60
CA ASP A 178 4.14 -9.61 13.85
C ASP A 178 5.42 -9.27 14.61
N ARG A 179 6.53 -9.13 13.88
CA ARG A 179 7.84 -8.77 14.44
C ARG A 179 7.91 -7.33 14.93
N TYR A 180 6.99 -6.47 14.48
CA TYR A 180 6.91 -5.08 14.90
C TYR A 180 6.02 -4.88 16.12
N ASP A 181 6.18 -3.73 16.76
CA ASP A 181 5.45 -3.34 17.97
C ASP A 181 4.02 -2.82 17.71
N ARG A 182 3.65 -2.61 16.43
CA ARG A 182 2.31 -2.17 16.00
C ARG A 182 1.86 -2.93 14.78
N ALA A 183 0.58 -3.25 14.73
CA ALA A 183 -0.04 -3.84 13.54
C ALA A 183 -0.21 -2.79 12.42
N GLY A 184 -0.39 -3.27 11.19
CA GLY A 184 -0.60 -2.47 9.98
C GLY A 184 0.50 -2.65 8.93
N GLY A 185 1.65 -3.24 9.28
CA GLY A 185 2.78 -3.44 8.36
C GLY A 185 3.20 -2.13 7.70
N LEU A 186 3.31 -2.10 6.37
CA LEU A 186 3.69 -0.88 5.64
C LEU A 186 2.66 0.25 5.70
N LEU A 187 1.40 0.00 6.04
CA LEU A 187 0.42 1.06 6.32
C LEU A 187 0.87 1.91 7.52
N THR A 188 1.49 1.28 8.50
CA THR A 188 2.01 1.91 9.72
C THR A 188 3.41 2.46 9.51
N TYR A 189 4.34 1.66 8.97
CA TYR A 189 5.77 1.98 8.96
C TYR A 189 6.32 2.45 7.61
N GLY A 190 5.64 2.16 6.49
CA GLY A 190 6.09 2.53 5.15
C GLY A 190 5.44 3.79 4.63
N ILE A 191 4.11 3.85 4.59
CA ILE A 191 3.36 4.95 3.99
C ILE A 191 3.39 6.19 4.89
N PRO A 192 3.79 7.37 4.39
CA PRO A 192 3.84 8.60 5.20
C PRO A 192 2.44 9.12 5.60
N GLY A 193 2.38 9.87 6.72
CA GLY A 193 1.15 10.45 7.25
C GLY A 193 0.41 11.36 6.26
N PHE A 194 1.11 12.08 5.40
CA PHE A 194 0.49 12.96 4.40
C PHE A 194 -0.31 12.22 3.29
N LYS A 195 -0.18 10.90 3.22
CA LYS A 195 -1.01 10.01 2.36
C LYS A 195 -2.01 9.20 3.17
N LEU A 196 -1.62 8.78 4.38
CA LEU A 196 -2.42 7.96 5.26
C LEU A 196 -2.07 8.28 6.71
N GLU A 197 -2.92 9.04 7.37
CA GLU A 197 -2.75 9.37 8.78
C GLU A 197 -2.82 8.12 9.66
N LYS A 198 -1.92 8.03 10.64
CA LYS A 198 -1.77 6.85 11.47
C LYS A 198 -3.00 6.50 12.32
N PRO A 199 -3.76 7.48 12.84
CA PRO A 199 -5.03 7.20 13.53
C PRO A 199 -6.01 6.36 12.70
N VAL A 200 -6.05 6.54 11.36
CA VAL A 200 -6.91 5.76 10.46
C VAL A 200 -6.55 4.27 10.50
N VAL A 201 -5.25 3.93 10.53
CA VAL A 201 -4.79 2.55 10.63
C VAL A 201 -5.00 2.01 12.05
N MET A 202 -4.67 2.81 13.06
CA MET A 202 -4.76 2.38 14.46
C MET A 202 -6.20 2.08 14.88
N ARG A 203 -7.17 2.94 14.51
CA ARG A 203 -8.60 2.71 14.83
C ARG A 203 -9.11 1.38 14.25
N ARG A 204 -8.62 0.98 13.06
CA ARG A 204 -8.99 -0.31 12.45
C ARG A 204 -8.37 -1.49 13.19
N ASN A 205 -7.11 -1.40 13.61
CA ASN A 205 -6.44 -2.44 14.39
C ASN A 205 -7.14 -2.65 15.75
N GLU A 206 -7.49 -1.56 16.43
CA GLU A 206 -8.26 -1.61 17.67
C GLU A 206 -9.64 -2.26 17.49
N LEU A 207 -10.30 -1.97 16.35
CA LEU A 207 -11.59 -2.57 16.04
C LEU A 207 -11.49 -4.09 15.86
N LEU A 208 -10.45 -4.57 15.17
CA LEU A 208 -10.16 -5.99 15.02
C LEU A 208 -9.89 -6.65 16.38
N GLN A 209 -9.08 -6.00 17.22
CA GLN A 209 -8.80 -6.48 18.57
C GLN A 209 -10.07 -6.56 19.44
N LYS A 210 -10.90 -5.51 19.43
CA LYS A 210 -12.22 -5.49 20.11
C LYS A 210 -13.14 -6.60 19.56
N GLY A 211 -12.99 -6.98 18.29
CA GLY A 211 -13.71 -8.07 17.65
C GLY A 211 -13.18 -9.48 17.98
N GLY A 212 -12.14 -9.58 18.82
CA GLY A 212 -11.59 -10.84 19.30
C GLY A 212 -10.42 -11.39 18.48
N VAL A 213 -9.85 -10.60 17.57
CA VAL A 213 -8.55 -10.93 16.95
C VAL A 213 -7.45 -10.71 18.00
N LYS A 214 -6.63 -11.73 18.25
CA LYS A 214 -5.47 -11.65 19.15
C LYS A 214 -4.25 -11.17 18.37
N PHE A 215 -3.49 -10.24 18.94
CA PHE A 215 -2.23 -9.74 18.38
C PHE A 215 -1.06 -10.13 19.28
N GLU A 216 -0.11 -10.87 18.73
CA GLU A 216 1.17 -11.23 19.34
C GLU A 216 2.26 -10.43 18.60
N LEU A 217 2.43 -9.18 19.04
CA LEU A 217 3.40 -8.24 18.46
C LEU A 217 4.78 -8.44 19.06
N ASN A 218 5.84 -7.86 18.45
CA ASN A 218 7.25 -8.10 18.81
C ASN A 218 7.63 -9.59 18.77
N THR A 219 6.97 -10.37 17.91
CA THR A 219 7.18 -11.82 17.78
C THR A 219 7.66 -12.14 16.36
N ASP A 220 8.93 -12.46 16.23
CA ASP A 220 9.58 -12.78 14.96
C ASP A 220 9.63 -14.31 14.77
N ILE A 221 8.96 -14.78 13.73
CA ILE A 221 8.88 -16.21 13.43
C ILE A 221 10.23 -16.71 12.87
N GLY A 222 10.69 -17.81 13.42
CA GLY A 222 12.04 -18.34 13.19
C GLY A 222 13.06 -17.94 14.26
N ARG A 223 12.80 -16.86 15.00
CA ARG A 223 13.65 -16.39 16.11
C ARG A 223 12.98 -16.63 17.47
N ASP A 224 11.80 -16.08 17.69
CA ASP A 224 11.12 -16.10 18.99
C ASP A 224 10.18 -17.33 19.11
N ILE A 225 9.57 -17.73 18.03
CA ILE A 225 8.77 -18.95 17.88
C ILE A 225 9.15 -19.61 16.55
N THR A 226 9.35 -20.93 16.55
CA THR A 226 9.59 -21.67 15.31
C THR A 226 8.33 -21.78 14.46
N PHE A 227 8.50 -21.83 13.14
CA PHE A 227 7.37 -22.02 12.21
C PHE A 227 6.63 -23.34 12.49
N GLU A 228 7.35 -24.41 12.82
CA GLU A 228 6.76 -25.71 13.18
C GLU A 228 5.91 -25.61 14.45
N ALA A 229 6.38 -24.93 15.49
CA ALA A 229 5.57 -24.71 16.71
C ALA A 229 4.28 -23.95 16.45
N LEU A 230 4.25 -23.05 15.46
CA LEU A 230 3.01 -22.40 15.05
C LEU A 230 2.07 -23.36 14.30
N ARG A 231 2.59 -24.24 13.46
CA ARG A 231 1.81 -25.27 12.76
C ARG A 231 1.22 -26.29 13.72
N GLU A 232 1.90 -26.61 14.82
CA GLU A 232 1.36 -27.45 15.88
C GLU A 232 0.29 -26.76 16.72
N LYS A 233 0.40 -25.42 16.86
CA LYS A 233 -0.50 -24.60 17.69
C LYS A 233 -1.82 -24.26 17.00
N HIS A 234 -1.82 -24.14 15.67
CA HIS A 234 -2.97 -23.70 14.89
C HIS A 234 -3.36 -24.70 13.82
N ASP A 235 -4.67 -24.82 13.58
CA ASP A 235 -5.22 -25.70 12.53
C ASP A 235 -4.85 -25.20 11.11
N PHE A 236 -4.70 -23.89 10.95
CA PHE A 236 -4.33 -23.23 9.70
C PHE A 236 -3.29 -22.13 9.93
N ILE A 237 -2.40 -21.94 8.94
CA ILE A 237 -1.42 -20.84 8.92
C ILE A 237 -1.60 -20.00 7.68
N VAL A 238 -1.56 -18.68 7.84
CA VAL A 238 -1.51 -17.71 6.73
C VAL A 238 -0.21 -16.91 6.81
N ILE A 239 0.63 -17.04 5.80
CA ILE A 239 1.88 -16.29 5.66
C ILE A 239 1.56 -14.98 4.92
N ALA A 240 1.72 -13.85 5.59
CA ALA A 240 1.42 -12.50 5.10
C ALA A 240 2.55 -11.49 5.41
N THR A 241 3.80 -11.97 5.38
CA THR A 241 4.99 -11.23 5.82
C THR A 241 5.35 -10.04 4.93
N GLY A 242 4.79 -9.94 3.72
CA GLY A 242 5.19 -8.92 2.76
C GLY A 242 6.59 -9.15 2.17
N VAL A 243 7.19 -8.10 1.62
CA VAL A 243 8.55 -8.10 1.07
C VAL A 243 9.33 -6.92 1.67
N TYR A 244 10.44 -7.19 2.35
CA TYR A 244 11.20 -6.20 3.12
C TYR A 244 12.68 -6.11 2.74
N LYS A 245 13.21 -7.08 1.98
CA LYS A 245 14.59 -7.05 1.53
C LYS A 245 14.75 -6.00 0.43
N SER A 246 15.39 -4.89 0.75
CA SER A 246 15.65 -3.83 -0.23
C SER A 246 16.61 -4.33 -1.29
N ARG A 247 16.32 -3.98 -2.56
CA ARG A 247 17.28 -4.13 -3.65
C ARG A 247 18.41 -3.15 -3.47
N ASP A 248 19.61 -3.58 -3.84
CA ASP A 248 20.82 -2.78 -3.75
C ASP A 248 21.43 -2.50 -5.13
N LEU A 249 22.40 -1.60 -5.18
CA LEU A 249 23.23 -1.32 -6.35
C LEU A 249 24.67 -1.67 -6.02
N ASP A 250 25.25 -2.58 -6.77
CA ASP A 250 26.67 -2.90 -6.72
C ASP A 250 27.44 -1.92 -7.62
N VAL A 251 27.69 -0.71 -7.10
CA VAL A 251 28.44 0.34 -7.77
C VAL A 251 29.48 0.93 -6.80
N ALA A 252 30.50 1.60 -7.33
CA ALA A 252 31.56 2.19 -6.52
C ALA A 252 31.01 3.13 -5.44
N GLY A 253 31.46 2.99 -4.21
CA GLY A 253 31.07 3.83 -3.08
C GLY A 253 29.70 3.52 -2.45
N HIS A 254 29.02 2.44 -2.82
CA HIS A 254 27.69 2.11 -2.31
C HIS A 254 27.61 1.86 -0.79
N GLU A 255 28.75 1.56 -0.14
CA GLU A 255 28.85 1.38 1.32
C GLU A 255 29.10 2.67 2.09
N ALA A 256 29.20 3.84 1.42
CA ALA A 256 29.48 5.09 2.08
C ALA A 256 28.36 5.48 3.07
N SER A 257 28.75 6.04 4.21
CA SER A 257 27.79 6.60 5.16
C SER A 257 26.99 7.74 4.51
N GLY A 258 25.71 7.86 4.85
CA GLY A 258 24.78 8.78 4.18
C GLY A 258 24.07 8.17 2.97
N ILE A 259 24.33 6.90 2.63
CA ILE A 259 23.51 6.12 1.69
C ILE A 259 22.61 5.21 2.50
N VAL A 260 21.29 5.36 2.37
CA VAL A 260 20.29 4.67 3.19
C VAL A 260 19.23 4.00 2.34
N LYS A 261 18.61 2.96 2.87
CA LYS A 261 17.49 2.27 2.22
C LYS A 261 16.19 3.01 2.46
N ALA A 262 15.33 3.07 1.46
CA ALA A 262 14.07 3.80 1.52
C ALA A 262 13.18 3.36 2.69
N LEU A 263 13.10 2.05 2.97
CA LEU A 263 12.23 1.57 4.03
C LEU A 263 12.76 1.91 5.42
N ASP A 264 14.08 1.88 5.63
CA ASP A 264 14.69 2.30 6.90
C ASP A 264 14.41 3.79 7.17
N TYR A 265 14.59 4.63 6.14
CA TYR A 265 14.31 6.05 6.19
C TYR A 265 12.81 6.34 6.48
N LEU A 266 11.89 5.70 5.75
CA LEU A 266 10.44 5.88 5.95
C LEU A 266 9.97 5.34 7.30
N THR A 267 10.49 4.19 7.74
CA THR A 267 10.18 3.61 9.04
C THR A 267 10.64 4.53 10.16
N ALA A 268 11.86 5.08 10.10
CA ALA A 268 12.36 6.05 11.07
C ALA A 268 11.47 7.28 11.14
N SER A 269 11.11 7.86 9.99
CA SER A 269 10.21 9.00 9.88
C SER A 269 8.81 8.74 10.47
N ASN A 270 8.22 7.58 10.14
CA ASN A 270 6.91 7.19 10.65
C ASN A 270 6.94 6.90 12.16
N ARG A 271 7.98 6.21 12.66
CA ARG A 271 8.15 5.99 14.11
C ARG A 271 8.28 7.31 14.87
N LYS A 272 9.01 8.28 14.30
CA LYS A 272 9.11 9.62 14.88
C LYS A 272 7.76 10.32 14.97
N SER A 273 6.87 10.12 14.00
CA SER A 273 5.51 10.67 14.05
C SER A 273 4.63 10.07 15.16
N PHE A 274 4.95 8.88 15.67
CA PHE A 274 4.34 8.29 16.86
C PHE A 274 4.95 8.79 18.18
N GLY A 275 6.02 9.59 18.12
CA GLY A 275 6.76 10.04 19.30
C GLY A 275 7.81 9.03 19.80
N ASP A 276 8.13 8.01 19.03
CA ASP A 276 9.13 7.01 19.40
C ASP A 276 10.53 7.63 19.48
N ALA A 277 11.39 7.07 20.34
CA ALA A 277 12.83 7.33 20.30
C ALA A 277 13.43 6.60 19.09
N VAL A 278 14.05 7.36 18.18
CA VAL A 278 14.67 6.82 16.95
C VAL A 278 16.09 7.43 16.85
N PRO A 279 17.10 6.79 17.46
CA PRO A 279 18.45 7.36 17.53
C PRO A 279 19.03 7.76 16.18
N ASP A 280 18.88 6.95 15.14
CA ASP A 280 19.38 7.22 13.79
C ASP A 280 18.68 8.43 13.13
N PHE A 281 17.43 8.68 13.46
CA PHE A 281 16.73 9.90 13.05
C PHE A 281 17.24 11.11 13.82
N ASP A 282 17.37 10.98 15.15
CA ASP A 282 17.76 12.08 16.05
C ASP A 282 19.22 12.51 15.83
N THR A 283 20.10 11.58 15.44
CA THR A 283 21.51 11.88 15.04
C THR A 283 21.66 12.39 13.61
N GLY A 284 20.58 12.36 12.82
CA GLY A 284 20.56 12.79 11.43
C GLY A 284 20.92 11.71 10.42
N ALA A 285 21.27 10.47 10.81
CA ALA A 285 21.58 9.40 9.85
C ALA A 285 20.39 9.07 8.94
N LEU A 286 19.16 9.05 9.50
CA LEU A 286 17.91 8.79 8.79
C LEU A 286 16.98 10.03 8.76
N ASN A 287 17.55 11.23 8.71
CA ASN A 287 16.82 12.50 8.68
C ASN A 287 17.39 13.40 7.58
N ALA A 288 16.51 14.06 6.84
CA ALA A 288 16.85 14.91 5.70
C ALA A 288 17.03 16.39 6.06
N GLU A 289 16.84 16.80 7.33
CA GLU A 289 16.90 18.19 7.75
C GLU A 289 18.25 18.84 7.40
N GLY A 290 18.18 19.96 6.70
CA GLY A 290 19.36 20.75 6.31
C GLY A 290 20.23 20.13 5.21
N LYS A 291 19.84 19.00 4.61
CA LYS A 291 20.65 18.23 3.65
C LYS A 291 20.21 18.43 2.21
N LYS A 292 21.15 18.25 1.27
CA LYS A 292 20.89 17.96 -0.14
C LYS A 292 20.56 16.49 -0.28
N VAL A 293 19.35 16.17 -0.70
CA VAL A 293 18.87 14.78 -0.77
C VAL A 293 18.72 14.33 -2.22
N VAL A 294 19.29 13.18 -2.53
CA VAL A 294 19.07 12.49 -3.81
C VAL A 294 18.35 11.18 -3.54
N VAL A 295 17.16 11.00 -4.14
CA VAL A 295 16.41 9.75 -4.11
C VAL A 295 16.57 9.02 -5.44
N ILE A 296 16.96 7.75 -5.39
CA ILE A 296 17.17 6.92 -6.57
C ILE A 296 16.03 5.92 -6.71
N GLY A 297 15.19 6.14 -7.71
CA GLY A 297 14.04 5.28 -7.99
C GLY A 297 12.86 6.01 -8.62
N GLY A 298 11.84 5.27 -9.05
CA GLY A 298 10.68 5.86 -9.74
C GLY A 298 9.35 5.23 -9.35
N GLY A 299 9.30 4.47 -8.26
CA GLY A 299 8.05 3.89 -7.72
C GLY A 299 7.39 4.79 -6.69
N ASP A 300 6.24 4.36 -6.18
CA ASP A 300 5.50 5.08 -5.13
C ASP A 300 6.35 5.27 -3.85
N THR A 301 7.22 4.31 -3.53
CA THR A 301 8.18 4.45 -2.42
C THR A 301 9.16 5.61 -2.62
N ALA A 302 9.62 5.86 -3.86
CA ALA A 302 10.46 7.02 -4.13
C ALA A 302 9.68 8.32 -3.93
N MET A 303 8.41 8.38 -4.33
CA MET A 303 7.53 9.54 -4.08
C MET A 303 7.33 9.78 -2.59
N ASP A 304 7.17 8.73 -1.82
CA ASP A 304 7.07 8.81 -0.37
C ASP A 304 8.35 9.37 0.26
N CYS A 305 9.53 8.95 -0.22
CA CYS A 305 10.84 9.43 0.25
C CYS A 305 11.08 10.90 -0.09
N VAL A 306 10.90 11.32 -1.37
CA VAL A 306 11.16 12.72 -1.77
C VAL A 306 10.24 13.69 -1.04
N ARG A 307 8.97 13.35 -0.89
CA ARG A 307 7.99 14.20 -0.20
C ARG A 307 8.20 14.23 1.31
N SER A 308 8.68 13.12 1.90
CA SER A 308 9.10 13.11 3.31
C SER A 308 10.33 13.98 3.53
N ALA A 309 11.32 13.92 2.64
CA ALA A 309 12.53 14.76 2.73
C ALA A 309 12.22 16.26 2.68
N ILE A 310 11.31 16.68 1.80
CA ILE A 310 10.81 18.07 1.77
C ILE A 310 10.25 18.47 3.15
N ARG A 311 9.39 17.65 3.74
CA ARG A 311 8.74 17.92 5.04
C ARG A 311 9.70 17.91 6.22
N GLN A 312 10.79 17.18 6.10
CA GLN A 312 11.86 17.17 7.12
C GLN A 312 12.77 18.40 7.00
N GLY A 313 12.61 19.27 5.99
CA GLY A 313 13.41 20.48 5.85
C GLY A 313 14.72 20.28 5.07
N ALA A 314 14.74 19.35 4.11
CA ALA A 314 15.86 19.24 3.18
C ALA A 314 16.07 20.57 2.42
N THR A 315 17.33 20.94 2.18
CA THR A 315 17.69 22.16 1.42
C THR A 315 17.44 22.02 -0.08
N SER A 316 17.54 20.80 -0.59
CA SER A 316 17.14 20.42 -1.95
C SER A 316 16.79 18.94 -2.00
N VAL A 317 15.83 18.58 -2.84
CA VAL A 317 15.44 17.16 -3.05
C VAL A 317 15.36 16.88 -4.54
N LYS A 318 16.17 15.94 -5.00
CA LYS A 318 16.20 15.47 -6.38
C LYS A 318 15.82 14.00 -6.47
N CYS A 319 15.00 13.66 -7.47
CA CYS A 319 14.62 12.28 -7.78
C CYS A 319 15.28 11.82 -9.07
N LEU A 320 16.27 10.92 -8.99
CA LEU A 320 16.93 10.36 -10.16
C LEU A 320 16.14 9.14 -10.66
N TYR A 321 15.73 9.23 -11.93
CA TYR A 321 15.03 8.13 -12.57
C TYR A 321 15.59 7.81 -13.96
N ARG A 322 15.93 6.53 -14.20
CA ARG A 322 16.62 6.09 -15.41
C ARG A 322 15.80 6.11 -16.70
N ARG A 323 14.49 6.36 -16.61
CA ARG A 323 13.58 6.57 -17.76
C ARG A 323 12.97 7.96 -17.71
N ASP A 324 12.05 8.22 -18.61
CA ASP A 324 11.26 9.44 -18.63
C ASP A 324 9.99 9.36 -17.75
N ARG A 325 9.27 10.46 -17.68
CA ARG A 325 8.02 10.58 -16.91
C ARG A 325 6.95 9.59 -17.35
N ALA A 326 6.80 9.37 -18.66
CA ALA A 326 5.76 8.50 -19.21
C ALA A 326 5.97 7.02 -18.82
N ASN A 327 7.22 6.62 -18.65
CA ASN A 327 7.62 5.28 -18.26
C ASN A 327 7.81 5.09 -16.74
N MET A 328 7.45 6.09 -15.92
CA MET A 328 7.57 6.02 -14.47
C MET A 328 6.48 5.14 -13.87
N PRO A 329 6.82 4.14 -13.01
CA PRO A 329 5.82 3.24 -12.41
C PRO A 329 5.02 3.89 -11.28
N GLY A 330 5.49 4.99 -10.69
CA GLY A 330 4.78 5.74 -9.66
C GLY A 330 3.51 6.41 -10.20
N SER A 331 2.54 6.64 -9.31
CA SER A 331 1.31 7.37 -9.66
C SER A 331 1.64 8.78 -10.17
N GLN A 332 1.09 9.16 -11.32
CA GLN A 332 1.29 10.49 -11.89
C GLN A 332 0.78 11.60 -10.97
N ARG A 333 -0.27 11.31 -10.18
CA ARG A 333 -0.79 12.21 -9.14
C ARG A 333 0.26 12.48 -8.06
N GLU A 334 1.00 11.43 -7.63
CA GLU A 334 2.07 11.59 -6.63
C GLU A 334 3.29 12.32 -7.19
N VAL A 335 3.63 12.09 -8.45
CA VAL A 335 4.67 12.85 -9.16
C VAL A 335 4.31 14.35 -9.20
N GLN A 336 3.08 14.68 -9.59
CA GLN A 336 2.60 16.05 -9.60
C GLN A 336 2.62 16.69 -8.21
N ASN A 337 2.18 15.97 -7.17
CA ASN A 337 2.22 16.44 -5.79
C ASN A 337 3.66 16.74 -5.34
N ALA A 338 4.62 15.92 -5.74
CA ALA A 338 6.04 16.10 -5.41
C ALA A 338 6.62 17.33 -6.12
N GLU A 339 6.31 17.55 -7.42
CA GLU A 339 6.72 18.74 -8.18
C GLU A 339 6.16 20.02 -7.55
N GLU A 340 4.87 20.04 -7.21
CA GLU A 340 4.22 21.18 -6.52
C GLU A 340 4.88 21.47 -5.16
N GLU A 341 5.38 20.46 -4.46
CA GLU A 341 6.07 20.57 -3.19
C GLU A 341 7.56 20.96 -3.33
N GLY A 342 8.07 21.08 -4.56
CA GLY A 342 9.41 21.57 -4.84
C GLY A 342 10.46 20.49 -5.09
N VAL A 343 10.07 19.26 -5.38
CA VAL A 343 10.98 18.19 -5.79
C VAL A 343 11.41 18.37 -7.24
N GLU A 344 12.70 18.27 -7.50
CA GLU A 344 13.28 18.28 -8.85
C GLU A 344 13.41 16.83 -9.36
N PHE A 345 12.81 16.54 -10.52
CA PHE A 345 12.98 15.24 -11.19
C PHE A 345 14.09 15.30 -12.23
N VAL A 346 15.07 14.42 -12.06
CA VAL A 346 16.20 14.27 -12.99
C VAL A 346 15.95 13.01 -13.82
N TRP A 347 15.21 13.20 -14.90
CA TRP A 347 14.82 12.13 -15.82
C TRP A 347 16.01 11.62 -16.64
N LEU A 348 15.90 10.39 -17.15
CA LEU A 348 16.91 9.75 -18.00
C LEU A 348 18.30 9.81 -17.34
N SER A 349 18.38 9.46 -16.09
CA SER A 349 19.57 9.55 -15.26
C SER A 349 19.66 8.38 -14.32
N ALA A 350 20.82 7.73 -14.26
CA ALA A 350 21.09 6.59 -13.41
C ALA A 350 22.37 6.79 -12.59
N PRO A 351 22.48 6.29 -11.36
CA PRO A 351 23.73 6.32 -10.63
C PRO A 351 24.77 5.40 -11.28
N LYS A 352 25.99 5.87 -11.38
CA LYS A 352 27.18 5.12 -11.80
C LYS A 352 28.06 4.78 -10.61
N GLY A 353 28.05 5.64 -9.58
CA GLY A 353 28.81 5.50 -8.36
C GLY A 353 28.44 6.58 -7.37
N PHE A 354 29.09 6.53 -6.21
CA PHE A 354 28.95 7.52 -5.14
C PHE A 354 30.30 8.12 -4.78
N VAL A 355 30.29 9.40 -4.44
CA VAL A 355 31.52 10.19 -4.15
C VAL A 355 31.57 10.49 -2.67
N GLY A 356 32.75 10.27 -2.07
CA GLY A 356 33.01 10.58 -0.67
C GLY A 356 32.54 9.53 0.33
N ASN A 357 33.06 9.60 1.55
CA ASN A 357 32.57 8.85 2.72
C ASN A 357 32.83 9.72 3.98
N PRO A 358 31.82 10.39 4.54
CA PRO A 358 30.38 10.41 4.15
C PRO A 358 30.14 10.79 2.70
N VAL A 359 29.01 10.36 2.13
CA VAL A 359 28.63 10.68 0.76
C VAL A 359 28.56 12.22 0.56
N THR A 360 29.15 12.70 -0.53
CA THR A 360 29.11 14.13 -0.93
C THR A 360 28.49 14.33 -2.30
N GLY A 361 28.24 13.25 -3.04
CA GLY A 361 27.60 13.31 -4.33
C GLY A 361 27.33 11.95 -4.95
N VAL A 362 26.53 11.97 -6.01
CA VAL A 362 26.22 10.82 -6.86
C VAL A 362 26.85 11.05 -8.22
N GLU A 363 27.70 10.14 -8.67
CA GLU A 363 28.17 10.11 -10.05
C GLU A 363 27.02 9.60 -10.92
N VAL A 364 26.51 10.45 -11.81
CA VAL A 364 25.32 10.21 -12.62
C VAL A 364 25.71 10.02 -14.07
N GLN A 365 25.23 8.92 -14.67
CA GLN A 365 25.30 8.71 -16.13
C GLN A 365 23.97 9.09 -16.77
N LYS A 366 24.04 9.85 -17.88
CA LYS A 366 22.88 10.18 -18.69
C LYS A 366 22.42 8.98 -19.49
N MET A 367 21.10 8.86 -19.62
CA MET A 367 20.44 7.77 -20.34
C MET A 367 19.63 8.31 -21.51
N ARG A 368 19.33 7.42 -22.46
CA ARG A 368 18.29 7.61 -23.48
C ARG A 368 17.38 6.40 -23.48
N LEU A 369 16.19 6.51 -24.01
CA LEU A 369 15.34 5.36 -24.27
C LEU A 369 15.80 4.69 -25.57
N GLY A 370 16.06 3.39 -25.50
CA GLY A 370 16.34 2.54 -26.65
C GLY A 370 15.08 2.28 -27.48
N ALA A 371 15.23 1.50 -28.54
CA ALA A 371 14.10 1.05 -29.35
C ALA A 371 13.12 0.21 -28.51
N PRO A 372 11.79 0.33 -28.75
CA PRO A 372 10.82 -0.51 -28.08
C PRO A 372 11.00 -1.98 -28.45
N ASP A 373 10.92 -2.86 -27.44
CA ASP A 373 10.89 -4.32 -27.65
C ASP A 373 9.53 -4.80 -28.19
N ALA A 374 9.37 -6.10 -28.38
CA ALA A 374 8.14 -6.71 -28.91
C ALA A 374 6.89 -6.42 -28.01
N THR A 375 7.08 -6.01 -26.77
CA THR A 375 6.01 -5.60 -25.84
C THR A 375 5.78 -4.09 -25.82
N GLY A 376 6.53 -3.32 -26.61
CA GLY A 376 6.51 -1.87 -26.62
C GLY A 376 7.34 -1.21 -25.50
N ARG A 377 8.05 -2.00 -24.69
CA ARG A 377 8.89 -1.49 -23.60
C ARG A 377 10.24 -0.99 -24.14
N GLN A 378 10.59 0.24 -23.76
CA GLN A 378 11.88 0.84 -24.06
C GLN A 378 12.85 0.66 -22.88
N SER A 379 14.00 0.04 -23.14
CA SER A 379 15.07 -0.11 -22.16
C SER A 379 15.94 1.16 -22.14
N PRO A 380 16.40 1.63 -20.98
CA PRO A 380 17.32 2.76 -20.91
C PRO A 380 18.72 2.32 -21.39
N GLU A 381 19.38 3.16 -22.20
CA GLU A 381 20.72 3.00 -22.71
C GLU A 381 21.60 4.15 -22.24
N VAL A 382 22.87 3.88 -21.93
CA VAL A 382 23.84 4.90 -21.49
C VAL A 382 24.24 5.81 -22.64
N ILE A 383 24.37 7.11 -22.38
CA ILE A 383 24.99 8.08 -23.29
C ILE A 383 26.44 8.27 -22.85
N GLU A 384 27.38 7.73 -23.62
CA GLU A 384 28.80 7.83 -23.30
C GLU A 384 29.29 9.27 -23.23
N GLY A 385 30.13 9.57 -22.21
CA GLY A 385 30.77 10.88 -22.04
C GLY A 385 29.86 12.00 -21.53
N ALA A 386 28.63 11.68 -21.10
CA ALA A 386 27.67 12.65 -20.55
C ALA A 386 27.51 12.53 -19.01
N ASP A 387 28.50 11.94 -18.35
CA ASP A 387 28.51 11.75 -16.89
C ASP A 387 28.76 13.08 -16.18
N TYR A 388 28.15 13.24 -14.99
CA TYR A 388 28.37 14.39 -14.12
C TYR A 388 28.17 13.98 -12.64
N VAL A 389 28.54 14.85 -11.70
CA VAL A 389 28.32 14.63 -10.27
C VAL A 389 27.16 15.49 -9.81
N GLU A 390 26.20 14.85 -9.13
CA GLU A 390 25.09 15.50 -8.44
C GLU A 390 25.43 15.57 -6.94
N ASP A 391 25.45 16.79 -6.38
CA ASP A 391 25.73 16.98 -4.95
C ASP A 391 24.67 16.28 -4.07
N ALA A 392 25.11 15.57 -3.04
CA ALA A 392 24.22 14.92 -2.09
C ALA A 392 24.88 14.72 -0.71
N ASP A 393 24.19 15.11 0.35
CA ASP A 393 24.56 14.83 1.74
C ASP A 393 23.83 13.57 2.26
N LEU A 394 22.75 13.18 1.58
CA LEU A 394 21.96 11.98 1.86
C LEU A 394 21.44 11.38 0.55
N VAL A 395 21.68 10.09 0.36
CA VAL A 395 21.15 9.33 -0.77
C VAL A 395 20.18 8.28 -0.28
N ILE A 396 18.97 8.26 -0.83
CA ILE A 396 17.92 7.30 -0.45
C ILE A 396 17.69 6.33 -1.62
N MET A 397 17.95 5.05 -1.37
CA MET A 397 17.84 3.97 -2.36
C MET A 397 16.41 3.41 -2.37
N ALA A 398 15.60 3.81 -3.37
CA ALA A 398 14.20 3.38 -3.53
C ALA A 398 14.02 2.47 -4.76
N LEU A 399 14.81 1.40 -4.84
CA LEU A 399 14.93 0.49 -5.98
C LEU A 399 13.93 -0.66 -6.00
N GLY A 400 13.05 -0.72 -5.00
CA GLY A 400 12.09 -1.79 -4.78
C GLY A 400 12.60 -2.86 -3.82
N PHE A 401 11.79 -3.91 -3.67
CA PHE A 401 11.97 -4.92 -2.63
C PHE A 401 11.92 -6.32 -3.21
N GLU A 402 12.50 -7.25 -2.46
CA GLU A 402 12.51 -8.69 -2.71
C GLU A 402 12.00 -9.42 -1.47
N PRO A 403 11.49 -10.65 -1.61
CA PRO A 403 11.17 -11.51 -0.47
C PRO A 403 12.40 -11.80 0.38
N GLU A 404 12.19 -11.94 1.68
CA GLU A 404 13.17 -12.56 2.58
C GLU A 404 13.22 -14.08 2.31
N ASP A 405 14.34 -14.72 2.58
CA ASP A 405 14.53 -16.17 2.41
C ASP A 405 13.84 -16.92 3.58
N LEU A 406 12.51 -17.02 3.53
CA LEU A 406 11.73 -17.66 4.57
C LEU A 406 12.11 -19.14 4.80
N PRO A 407 12.40 -19.97 3.79
CA PRO A 407 12.87 -21.34 4.01
C PRO A 407 14.08 -21.42 4.93
N THR A 408 15.07 -20.57 4.74
CA THR A 408 16.26 -20.49 5.59
C THR A 408 15.96 -19.88 6.95
N LEU A 409 15.25 -18.74 6.99
CA LEU A 409 14.93 -18.02 8.23
C LEU A 409 14.08 -18.87 9.19
N TRP A 410 13.17 -19.68 8.65
CA TRP A 410 12.26 -20.50 9.44
C TRP A 410 12.71 -21.96 9.59
N SER A 411 13.87 -22.31 9.06
CA SER A 411 14.37 -23.70 9.04
C SER A 411 13.35 -24.69 8.44
N CYS A 412 12.63 -24.24 7.39
CA CYS A 412 11.56 -24.97 6.71
C CYS A 412 11.92 -25.13 5.21
N ALA A 413 12.79 -26.08 4.90
CA ALA A 413 13.25 -26.33 3.53
C ALA A 413 12.12 -26.78 2.58
N ASP A 414 11.04 -27.32 3.12
CA ASP A 414 9.88 -27.78 2.35
C ASP A 414 8.89 -26.66 2.00
N LEU A 415 9.08 -25.44 2.51
CA LEU A 415 8.29 -24.28 2.09
C LEU A 415 8.63 -23.93 0.65
N PRO A 416 7.71 -24.13 -0.32
CA PRO A 416 8.06 -23.97 -1.72
C PRO A 416 8.14 -22.49 -2.10
N VAL A 417 9.25 -22.10 -2.75
CA VAL A 417 9.44 -20.74 -3.27
C VAL A 417 9.68 -20.75 -4.79
N THR A 418 9.40 -19.62 -5.41
CA THR A 418 9.70 -19.38 -6.81
C THR A 418 11.18 -19.03 -6.98
N ARG A 419 11.65 -18.93 -8.22
CA ARG A 419 13.00 -18.41 -8.53
C ARG A 419 13.25 -16.98 -8.06
N TRP A 420 12.21 -16.24 -7.72
CA TRP A 420 12.27 -14.86 -7.20
C TRP A 420 12.15 -14.79 -5.67
N GLY A 421 12.08 -15.94 -4.99
CA GLY A 421 11.96 -16.03 -3.53
C GLY A 421 10.54 -15.88 -2.99
N THR A 422 9.52 -15.62 -3.83
CA THR A 422 8.13 -15.58 -3.38
C THR A 422 7.62 -16.98 -3.06
N VAL A 423 6.76 -17.12 -2.05
CA VAL A 423 6.14 -18.39 -1.71
C VAL A 423 5.19 -18.83 -2.83
N LYS A 424 5.33 -20.10 -3.25
CA LYS A 424 4.45 -20.69 -4.28
C LYS A 424 3.11 -21.08 -3.67
N THR A 425 2.04 -20.65 -4.31
CA THR A 425 0.68 -20.97 -3.91
C THR A 425 -0.15 -21.45 -5.10
N ASP A 426 -1.23 -22.15 -4.83
CA ASP A 426 -2.31 -22.30 -5.79
C ASP A 426 -2.92 -20.94 -6.11
N PHE A 427 -3.24 -20.71 -7.35
CA PHE A 427 -3.71 -19.41 -7.84
C PHE A 427 -5.07 -18.98 -7.27
N ARG A 428 -5.93 -19.95 -6.91
CA ARG A 428 -7.30 -19.69 -6.46
C ARG A 428 -7.45 -19.74 -4.95
N SER A 429 -6.83 -20.76 -4.33
CA SER A 429 -6.96 -21.00 -2.88
C SER A 429 -5.90 -20.28 -2.06
N HIS A 430 -4.80 -19.85 -2.67
CA HIS A 430 -3.58 -19.36 -1.98
C HIS A 430 -2.91 -20.40 -1.07
N GLU A 431 -3.33 -21.67 -1.12
CA GLU A 431 -2.71 -22.75 -0.37
C GLU A 431 -1.33 -23.09 -0.95
N THR A 432 -0.36 -23.35 -0.10
CA THR A 432 0.98 -23.80 -0.47
C THR A 432 1.00 -25.32 -0.66
N ALA A 433 2.16 -25.91 -0.96
CA ALA A 433 2.31 -27.37 -0.92
C ALA A 433 2.34 -27.95 0.50
N LEU A 434 2.49 -27.12 1.53
CA LEU A 434 2.33 -27.54 2.92
C LEU A 434 0.85 -27.53 3.30
N GLU A 435 0.38 -28.64 3.85
CA GLU A 435 -1.03 -28.79 4.24
C GLU A 435 -1.46 -27.71 5.23
N ASN A 436 -2.62 -27.08 5.00
CA ASN A 436 -3.21 -26.02 5.81
C ASN A 436 -2.34 -24.75 5.93
N VAL A 437 -1.38 -24.55 5.04
CA VAL A 437 -0.52 -23.36 5.00
C VAL A 437 -0.82 -22.57 3.74
N TYR A 438 -1.18 -21.29 3.91
CA TYR A 438 -1.54 -20.34 2.86
C TYR A 438 -0.52 -19.20 2.82
N ALA A 439 -0.36 -18.53 1.68
CA ALA A 439 0.45 -17.33 1.59
C ALA A 439 -0.23 -16.25 0.74
N VAL A 440 -0.22 -14.99 1.22
CA VAL A 440 -1.00 -13.88 0.67
C VAL A 440 -0.19 -12.59 0.60
N GLY A 441 -0.60 -11.71 -0.32
CA GLY A 441 0.05 -10.42 -0.52
C GLY A 441 1.44 -10.54 -1.14
N ASP A 442 2.31 -9.59 -0.81
CA ASP A 442 3.58 -9.44 -1.52
C ASP A 442 4.52 -10.64 -1.35
N ILE A 443 4.44 -11.41 -0.28
CA ILE A 443 5.27 -12.61 -0.10
C ILE A 443 4.95 -13.71 -1.13
N ALA A 444 3.72 -13.75 -1.63
CA ALA A 444 3.31 -14.69 -2.67
C ALA A 444 3.37 -14.05 -4.08
N ARG A 445 2.98 -12.78 -4.18
CA ARG A 445 2.80 -12.05 -5.43
C ARG A 445 4.04 -11.28 -5.91
N GLY A 446 4.96 -10.97 -5.01
CA GLY A 446 5.97 -9.93 -5.19
C GLY A 446 5.42 -8.55 -4.80
N ALA A 447 6.28 -7.53 -4.72
CA ALA A 447 5.88 -6.17 -4.38
C ALA A 447 4.72 -5.69 -5.24
N SER A 448 3.58 -5.36 -4.61
CA SER A 448 2.32 -5.05 -5.29
C SER A 448 1.52 -3.96 -4.54
N LEU A 449 0.26 -3.78 -4.91
CA LEU A 449 -0.60 -2.79 -4.29
C LEU A 449 -1.31 -3.34 -3.05
N VAL A 450 -1.57 -2.46 -2.08
CA VAL A 450 -2.31 -2.81 -0.85
C VAL A 450 -3.65 -3.49 -1.17
N VAL A 451 -4.36 -3.02 -2.17
CA VAL A 451 -5.65 -3.60 -2.60
C VAL A 451 -5.55 -5.05 -3.08
N TRP A 452 -4.41 -5.45 -3.68
CA TRP A 452 -4.15 -6.85 -4.03
C TRP A 452 -3.90 -7.71 -2.79
N ALA A 453 -3.14 -7.19 -1.82
CA ALA A 453 -2.94 -7.91 -0.56
C ALA A 453 -4.25 -8.12 0.21
N ILE A 454 -5.15 -7.12 0.23
CA ILE A 454 -6.50 -7.25 0.80
C ILE A 454 -7.29 -8.35 0.10
N ARG A 455 -7.26 -8.38 -1.24
CA ARG A 455 -7.92 -9.43 -2.03
C ARG A 455 -7.40 -10.81 -1.68
N ASP A 456 -6.09 -10.99 -1.74
CA ASP A 456 -5.46 -12.30 -1.47
C ASP A 456 -5.82 -12.80 -0.05
N GLY A 457 -5.78 -11.89 0.96
CA GLY A 457 -6.16 -12.23 2.32
C GLY A 457 -7.62 -12.69 2.44
N ARG A 458 -8.54 -12.04 1.72
CA ARG A 458 -9.96 -12.43 1.67
C ARG A 458 -10.15 -13.78 0.96
N GLU A 459 -9.49 -13.98 -0.18
CA GLU A 459 -9.58 -15.22 -0.98
C GLU A 459 -9.00 -16.43 -0.20
N ALA A 460 -7.86 -16.27 0.47
CA ALA A 460 -7.30 -17.31 1.35
C ALA A 460 -8.23 -17.63 2.52
N ALA A 461 -8.82 -16.60 3.14
CA ALA A 461 -9.80 -16.80 4.20
C ALA A 461 -11.03 -17.59 3.71
N ASP A 462 -11.55 -17.28 2.51
CA ASP A 462 -12.67 -18.00 1.91
C ASP A 462 -12.30 -19.45 1.60
N ALA A 463 -11.07 -19.74 1.15
CA ALA A 463 -10.56 -21.10 0.94
C ALA A 463 -10.47 -21.88 2.26
N ILE A 464 -9.97 -21.28 3.33
CA ILE A 464 -9.94 -21.88 4.68
C ILE A 464 -11.37 -22.20 5.14
N LEU A 465 -12.30 -21.24 5.01
CA LEU A 465 -13.69 -21.43 5.42
C LEU A 465 -14.39 -22.55 4.64
N ALA A 466 -14.10 -22.69 3.35
CA ALA A 466 -14.62 -23.78 2.53
C ALA A 466 -14.09 -25.16 3.02
N LYS A 467 -12.81 -25.23 3.42
CA LYS A 467 -12.19 -26.44 3.97
C LYS A 467 -12.80 -26.80 5.32
N VAL A 468 -12.97 -25.84 6.22
CA VAL A 468 -13.64 -26.01 7.53
C VAL A 468 -15.09 -26.50 7.35
N ALA A 469 -15.84 -25.95 6.39
CA ALA A 469 -17.20 -26.38 6.11
C ALA A 469 -17.26 -27.85 5.58
N GLY A 470 -16.27 -28.24 4.75
CA GLY A 470 -16.14 -29.61 4.24
C GLY A 470 -15.85 -30.65 5.35
N HIS A 471 -15.01 -30.26 6.33
CA HIS A 471 -14.78 -31.15 7.51
C HIS A 471 -16.01 -31.31 8.38
N GLY A 472 -16.88 -30.30 8.48
CA GLY A 472 -18.13 -30.37 9.27
C GLY A 472 -19.18 -31.35 8.69
N VAL A 473 -19.15 -31.61 7.38
CA VAL A 473 -20.07 -32.56 6.73
C VAL A 473 -19.63 -34.03 6.97
N ILE A 474 -18.32 -34.25 7.08
CA ILE A 474 -17.77 -35.63 7.32
C ILE A 474 -17.93 -36.04 8.78
N ALA A 475 -17.98 -35.11 9.73
CA ALA A 475 -18.16 -35.42 11.16
C ALA A 475 -19.63 -35.64 11.58
N ALA A 476 -20.58 -35.49 10.67
CA ALA A 476 -22.02 -35.67 10.91
C ALA A 476 -22.57 -36.98 10.32
N GLU A 477 -21.74 -37.85 9.70
CA GLU A 477 -22.05 -39.24 9.31
C GLU A 477 -21.45 -40.22 10.34
#